data_fdd802707758be091c67a60fe4fe5a09
#
_entry.id   fdd802707758be091c67a60fe4fe5a09
#
_cell.length_a   1.000
_cell.length_b   1.000
_cell.length_c   1.000
_cell.angle_alpha   90.00
_cell.angle_beta   90.00
_cell.angle_gamma   90.00
#
_symmetry.space_group_name_H-M   'P 1'
#
loop_
_entity.id
_entity.type
_entity.pdbx_description
1 polymer ?
#
loop_
_entity_poly.entity_id
_entity_poly.type
_entity_poly.pdbx_seq_one_letter_code
_entity_poly.pdbx_strand_id
1 'polypeptide(L)'
;MFSFDLSVYEDLIELELPHCDIDLTSLEWHRYNPRKFVNRFGCSITSLDGNDSGTPDLDSLIEYNREHNTEYQELDFKTPTKHAAPFKFLLDELTCGRSHFLKLGTGGFFPWHRDNDLFTFRVLYTIEGCGSNDLVWVQNDKVLELQNHKWYYCKEIYVRRIHFF
;
A
#
# COMPACT_ATOMS: atom_id res chain seq x y z
N MET A 1 -5.95 12.70 19.26
CA MET A 1 -5.80 13.52 18.03
C MET A 1 -4.33 13.57 17.69
N PHE A 2 -3.94 12.82 16.67
CA PHE A 2 -2.56 12.84 16.18
C PHE A 2 -2.42 14.04 15.24
N SER A 3 -1.60 14.99 15.59
CA SER A 3 -1.30 16.14 14.71
C SER A 3 -0.02 15.82 13.96
N PHE A 4 -0.15 15.42 12.68
CA PHE A 4 1.02 15.22 11.80
C PHE A 4 1.17 16.46 10.93
N ASP A 5 2.23 17.22 11.12
CA ASP A 5 2.67 18.16 10.10
C ASP A 5 3.56 17.41 9.09
N LEU A 6 2.91 16.82 8.11
CA LEU A 6 3.57 16.01 7.07
C LEU A 6 4.16 16.87 5.94
N SER A 7 4.00 18.18 6.00
CA SER A 7 4.43 19.09 4.92
C SER A 7 5.95 19.24 4.82
N VAL A 8 6.67 18.87 5.87
CA VAL A 8 8.12 19.12 6.03
C VAL A 8 8.98 17.96 5.57
N TYR A 9 8.40 16.78 5.34
CA TYR A 9 9.19 15.55 5.16
C TYR A 9 9.22 15.09 3.71
N GLU A 10 10.41 15.05 3.14
CA GLU A 10 10.68 14.49 1.80
C GLU A 10 11.11 13.01 1.86
N ASP A 11 11.42 12.50 3.05
CA ASP A 11 12.03 11.19 3.27
C ASP A 11 11.07 10.18 3.92
N LEU A 12 11.41 8.89 3.81
CA LEU A 12 10.77 7.83 4.56
C LEU A 12 11.00 8.03 6.05
N ILE A 13 9.93 8.08 6.83
CA ILE A 13 9.98 8.32 8.27
C ILE A 13 9.23 7.22 8.99
N GLU A 14 9.84 6.65 10.03
CA GLU A 14 9.15 5.77 10.96
C GLU A 14 8.17 6.59 11.81
N LEU A 15 6.93 6.10 11.92
CA LEU A 15 5.86 6.73 12.69
C LEU A 15 5.60 5.92 13.95
N GLU A 16 5.40 6.63 15.06
CA GLU A 16 4.93 6.03 16.31
C GLU A 16 3.40 5.90 16.31
N LEU A 17 2.89 4.82 15.70
CA LEU A 17 1.48 4.50 15.65
C LEU A 17 1.19 3.16 16.34
N PRO A 18 -0.07 2.89 16.74
CA PRO A 18 -0.43 1.64 17.39
C PRO A 18 -0.09 0.41 16.56
N HIS A 19 0.33 -0.65 17.22
CA HIS A 19 0.46 -1.96 16.59
C HIS A 19 -0.91 -2.44 16.10
N CYS A 20 -0.94 -3.01 14.89
CA CYS A 20 -2.14 -3.63 14.32
C CYS A 20 -2.00 -5.14 14.40
N ASP A 21 -2.92 -5.75 15.13
CA ASP A 21 -3.03 -7.22 15.17
C ASP A 21 -3.87 -7.68 13.97
N ILE A 22 -3.24 -8.40 13.05
CA ILE A 22 -3.82 -8.78 11.77
C ILE A 22 -3.70 -10.29 11.58
N ASP A 23 -4.83 -10.95 11.49
CA ASP A 23 -4.88 -12.34 11.10
C ASP A 23 -4.77 -12.51 9.58
N LEU A 24 -3.55 -12.73 9.10
CA LEU A 24 -3.28 -12.91 7.67
C LEU A 24 -3.96 -14.15 7.07
N THR A 25 -4.37 -15.11 7.90
CA THR A 25 -5.05 -16.33 7.41
C THR A 25 -6.51 -16.09 7.07
N SER A 26 -7.09 -15.02 7.61
CA SER A 26 -8.47 -14.61 7.34
C SER A 26 -8.62 -13.75 6.07
N LEU A 27 -7.51 -13.32 5.47
CA LEU A 27 -7.53 -12.46 4.30
C LEU A 27 -7.78 -13.25 3.02
N GLU A 28 -8.71 -12.76 2.21
CA GLU A 28 -8.94 -13.28 0.86
C GLU A 28 -8.02 -12.57 -0.13
N TRP A 29 -7.02 -13.30 -0.63
CA TRP A 29 -5.99 -12.75 -1.48
C TRP A 29 -6.38 -12.80 -2.95
N HIS A 30 -6.49 -11.64 -3.58
CA HIS A 30 -6.71 -11.47 -5.01
C HIS A 30 -5.41 -11.09 -5.72
N ARG A 31 -5.36 -11.24 -7.04
CA ARG A 31 -4.23 -10.73 -7.81
C ARG A 31 -4.20 -9.21 -7.75
N TYR A 32 -3.03 -8.65 -7.43
CA TYR A 32 -2.82 -7.23 -7.39
C TYR A 32 -2.20 -6.73 -8.70
N ASN A 33 -2.88 -5.80 -9.39
CA ASN A 33 -2.45 -5.22 -10.65
C ASN A 33 -1.90 -6.32 -11.58
N PRO A 34 -2.78 -7.20 -12.11
CA PRO A 34 -2.39 -8.48 -12.71
C PRO A 34 -1.56 -8.26 -13.97
N ARG A 35 -0.28 -8.06 -13.81
CA ARG A 35 0.70 -8.11 -14.88
C ARG A 35 1.26 -9.52 -14.97
N LYS A 36 1.39 -10.00 -16.19
CA LYS A 36 1.56 -11.40 -16.59
C LYS A 36 2.69 -12.19 -15.91
N PHE A 37 3.63 -11.54 -15.23
CA PHE A 37 4.83 -12.17 -14.67
C PHE A 37 5.15 -11.74 -13.23
N VAL A 38 4.22 -11.12 -12.52
CA VAL A 38 4.46 -10.60 -11.18
C VAL A 38 3.56 -11.33 -10.20
N ASN A 39 4.18 -12.05 -9.27
CA ASN A 39 3.48 -12.79 -8.23
C ASN A 39 3.13 -11.85 -7.07
N ARG A 40 2.12 -11.00 -7.30
CA ARG A 40 1.62 -10.01 -6.34
C ARG A 40 0.17 -10.28 -6.01
N PHE A 41 -0.17 -10.14 -4.74
CA PHE A 41 -1.51 -10.32 -4.23
C PHE A 41 -1.88 -9.15 -3.35
N GLY A 42 -3.16 -8.84 -3.31
CA GLY A 42 -3.73 -7.80 -2.46
C GLY A 42 -5.04 -8.25 -1.83
N CYS A 43 -5.45 -7.51 -0.81
CA CYS A 43 -6.75 -7.60 -0.18
C CYS A 43 -7.18 -6.19 0.20
N SER A 44 -8.36 -5.76 -0.21
CA SER A 44 -8.82 -4.38 -0.04
C SER A 44 -9.15 -4.07 1.41
N ILE A 45 -8.58 -3.00 1.94
CA ILE A 45 -8.95 -2.40 3.24
C ILE A 45 -10.09 -1.41 3.00
N THR A 46 -10.00 -0.65 1.91
CA THR A 46 -11.07 0.22 1.42
C THR A 46 -11.36 -0.09 -0.04
N SER A 47 -12.61 0.09 -0.47
CA SER A 47 -13.08 -0.18 -1.83
C SER A 47 -14.10 0.86 -2.29
N LEU A 48 -14.62 0.74 -3.49
CA LEU A 48 -15.71 1.59 -3.98
C LEU A 48 -17.00 1.41 -3.17
N ASP A 49 -17.33 0.17 -2.82
CA ASP A 49 -18.65 -0.23 -2.31
C ASP A 49 -18.60 -0.94 -0.95
N GLY A 50 -17.41 -1.12 -0.37
CA GLY A 50 -17.19 -1.84 0.91
C GLY A 50 -17.00 -3.35 0.73
N ASN A 51 -17.04 -3.89 -0.49
CA ASN A 51 -16.71 -5.28 -0.76
C ASN A 51 -15.21 -5.45 -1.02
N ASP A 52 -14.69 -6.64 -0.84
CA ASP A 52 -13.29 -7.01 -1.10
C ASP A 52 -13.14 -7.91 -2.34
N SER A 53 -13.89 -7.61 -3.39
CA SER A 53 -13.87 -8.38 -4.64
C SER A 53 -12.53 -8.34 -5.40
N GLY A 54 -11.67 -7.40 -5.07
CA GLY A 54 -10.38 -7.19 -5.71
C GLY A 54 -10.44 -6.39 -7.01
N THR A 55 -11.60 -6.21 -7.61
CA THR A 55 -11.79 -5.47 -8.86
C THR A 55 -12.85 -4.39 -8.67
N PRO A 56 -12.60 -3.12 -9.02
CA PRO A 56 -11.35 -2.57 -9.59
C PRO A 56 -10.30 -2.18 -8.54
N ASP A 57 -10.51 -2.48 -7.26
CA ASP A 57 -9.74 -1.96 -6.13
C ASP A 57 -8.24 -2.29 -6.23
N LEU A 58 -7.89 -3.43 -6.78
CA LEU A 58 -6.51 -3.91 -6.90
C LEU A 58 -5.97 -3.85 -8.32
N ASP A 59 -6.74 -3.32 -9.26
CA ASP A 59 -6.32 -3.16 -10.65
C ASP A 59 -5.51 -1.86 -10.87
N SER A 60 -4.86 -1.78 -12.02
CA SER A 60 -4.34 -0.50 -12.50
C SER A 60 -5.51 0.40 -12.88
N LEU A 61 -5.77 1.47 -12.15
CA LEU A 61 -6.90 2.36 -12.44
C LEU A 61 -6.84 2.95 -13.86
N ILE A 62 -5.64 3.26 -14.35
CA ILE A 62 -5.46 3.76 -15.72
C ILE A 62 -5.94 2.75 -16.76
N GLU A 63 -5.59 1.47 -16.57
CA GLU A 63 -5.97 0.40 -17.48
C GLU A 63 -7.46 0.09 -17.33
N TYR A 64 -7.94 -0.05 -16.10
CA TYR A 64 -9.35 -0.32 -15.80
C TYR A 64 -10.27 0.77 -16.36
N ASN A 65 -9.96 2.05 -16.09
CA ASN A 65 -10.74 3.18 -16.59
C ASN A 65 -10.82 3.19 -18.12
N ARG A 66 -9.69 2.92 -18.79
CA ARG A 66 -9.65 2.84 -20.25
C ARG A 66 -10.49 1.70 -20.80
N GLU A 67 -10.45 0.51 -20.16
CA GLU A 67 -11.14 -0.70 -20.63
C GLU A 67 -12.64 -0.65 -20.36
N HIS A 68 -13.04 -0.02 -19.27
CA HIS A 68 -14.45 0.04 -18.84
C HIS A 68 -15.12 1.39 -19.08
N ASN A 69 -14.38 2.35 -19.67
CA ASN A 69 -14.86 3.72 -19.90
C ASN A 69 -15.36 4.39 -18.61
N THR A 70 -14.56 4.27 -17.54
CA THR A 70 -14.78 4.89 -16.23
C THR A 70 -13.71 5.95 -15.95
N GLU A 71 -13.91 6.75 -14.89
CA GLU A 71 -12.99 7.82 -14.50
C GLU A 71 -12.65 7.74 -13.00
N TYR A 72 -12.54 6.54 -12.45
CA TYR A 72 -12.24 6.34 -11.04
C TYR A 72 -10.88 6.92 -10.66
N GLN A 73 -10.84 7.53 -9.48
CA GLN A 73 -9.64 8.06 -8.85
C GLN A 73 -9.35 7.32 -7.53
N GLU A 74 -8.14 7.46 -7.02
CA GLU A 74 -7.73 6.81 -5.77
C GLU A 74 -8.68 7.15 -4.59
N LEU A 75 -9.19 8.38 -4.53
CA LEU A 75 -10.10 8.85 -3.46
C LEU A 75 -11.54 8.34 -3.57
N ASP A 76 -11.92 7.70 -4.66
CA ASP A 76 -13.25 7.09 -4.79
C ASP A 76 -13.35 5.81 -3.95
N PHE A 77 -12.22 5.15 -3.71
CA PHE A 77 -12.10 3.89 -2.96
C PHE A 77 -11.98 4.11 -1.46
N LYS A 78 -12.94 4.78 -0.85
CA LYS A 78 -12.90 5.18 0.57
C LYS A 78 -13.85 4.41 1.48
N THR A 79 -14.66 3.49 0.93
CA THR A 79 -15.62 2.71 1.72
C THR A 79 -14.87 1.57 2.42
N PRO A 80 -14.91 1.50 3.78
CA PRO A 80 -14.23 0.44 4.52
C PRO A 80 -14.80 -0.93 4.18
N THR A 81 -13.93 -1.90 3.97
CA THR A 81 -14.28 -3.33 3.86
C THR A 81 -14.33 -3.98 5.26
N LYS A 82 -14.68 -5.27 5.32
CA LYS A 82 -14.60 -6.09 6.55
C LYS A 82 -13.19 -6.14 7.17
N HIS A 83 -12.15 -5.84 6.38
CA HIS A 83 -10.75 -5.88 6.79
C HIS A 83 -10.23 -4.55 7.34
N ALA A 84 -11.05 -3.51 7.36
CA ALA A 84 -10.66 -2.17 7.78
C ALA A 84 -10.51 -1.98 9.30
N ALA A 85 -11.08 -2.87 10.11
CA ALA A 85 -11.17 -2.70 11.55
C ALA A 85 -9.83 -2.39 12.25
N PRO A 86 -8.69 -3.07 11.96
CA PRO A 86 -7.41 -2.77 12.59
C PRO A 86 -6.88 -1.36 12.28
N PHE A 87 -7.36 -0.74 11.20
CA PHE A 87 -6.89 0.56 10.71
C PHE A 87 -7.89 1.69 10.96
N LYS A 88 -8.97 1.41 11.69
CA LYS A 88 -10.05 2.38 11.92
C LYS A 88 -9.54 3.71 12.48
N PHE A 89 -8.55 3.68 13.35
CA PHE A 89 -7.94 4.88 13.94
C PHE A 89 -7.29 5.81 12.90
N LEU A 90 -6.77 5.25 11.78
CA LEU A 90 -6.25 6.04 10.67
C LEU A 90 -7.36 6.50 9.73
N LEU A 91 -8.29 5.60 9.41
CA LEU A 91 -9.38 5.89 8.48
C LEU A 91 -10.33 6.97 9.02
N ASP A 92 -10.48 7.07 10.35
CA ASP A 92 -11.29 8.11 10.99
C ASP A 92 -10.59 9.49 11.00
N GLU A 93 -9.26 9.52 11.03
CA GLU A 93 -8.48 10.76 11.16
C GLU A 93 -7.97 11.30 9.82
N LEU A 94 -7.79 10.44 8.83
CA LEU A 94 -7.24 10.79 7.53
C LEU A 94 -8.28 10.57 6.42
N THR A 95 -8.25 11.44 5.42
CA THR A 95 -8.95 11.18 4.16
C THR A 95 -8.15 10.12 3.39
N CYS A 96 -8.41 8.87 3.69
CA CYS A 96 -7.78 7.75 3.00
C CYS A 96 -8.52 7.45 1.70
N GLY A 97 -7.77 7.31 0.62
CA GLY A 97 -8.24 6.72 -0.62
C GLY A 97 -8.04 5.22 -0.62
N ARG A 98 -7.75 4.66 -1.79
CA ARG A 98 -7.55 3.24 -2.01
C ARG A 98 -6.46 2.66 -1.11
N SER A 99 -6.87 1.86 -0.14
CA SER A 99 -6.00 1.23 0.85
C SER A 99 -6.12 -0.30 0.77
N HIS A 100 -5.00 -1.00 0.85
CA HIS A 100 -5.00 -2.46 0.70
C HIS A 100 -3.80 -3.10 1.41
N PHE A 101 -3.96 -4.36 1.76
CA PHE A 101 -2.84 -5.24 2.03
C PHE A 101 -2.14 -5.60 0.74
N LEU A 102 -0.83 -5.78 0.82
CA LEU A 102 -0.01 -6.21 -0.29
C LEU A 102 0.88 -7.37 0.14
N LYS A 103 0.89 -8.43 -0.67
CA LYS A 103 1.71 -9.61 -0.47
C LYS A 103 2.47 -9.93 -1.74
N LEU A 104 3.75 -10.21 -1.59
CA LEU A 104 4.58 -10.75 -2.64
C LEU A 104 4.77 -12.25 -2.42
N GLY A 105 4.43 -13.05 -3.41
CA GLY A 105 4.76 -14.47 -3.43
C GLY A 105 6.18 -14.69 -3.94
N THR A 106 6.64 -15.93 -3.91
CA THR A 106 7.97 -16.32 -4.40
C THR A 106 8.21 -15.82 -5.82
N GLY A 107 9.30 -15.09 -6.03
CA GLY A 107 9.63 -14.45 -7.31
C GLY A 107 8.77 -13.23 -7.66
N GLY A 108 7.88 -12.80 -6.76
CA GLY A 108 7.14 -11.56 -6.91
C GLY A 108 8.07 -10.35 -6.72
N PHE A 109 7.79 -9.28 -7.43
CA PHE A 109 8.57 -8.03 -7.30
C PHE A 109 7.74 -6.83 -7.73
N PHE A 110 8.14 -5.65 -7.24
CA PHE A 110 7.76 -4.38 -7.81
C PHE A 110 8.88 -3.89 -8.72
N PRO A 111 8.60 -3.57 -9.98
CA PRO A 111 9.59 -2.88 -10.81
C PRO A 111 9.87 -1.51 -10.22
N TRP A 112 11.03 -0.97 -10.51
CA TRP A 112 11.34 0.41 -10.20
C TRP A 112 10.29 1.32 -10.82
N HIS A 113 9.63 2.10 -10.01
CA HIS A 113 8.64 3.09 -10.45
C HIS A 113 8.68 4.31 -9.56
N ARG A 114 8.14 5.38 -10.05
CA ARG A 114 7.84 6.58 -9.30
C ARG A 114 6.34 6.80 -9.37
N ASP A 115 5.74 7.02 -8.23
CA ASP A 115 4.38 7.50 -8.18
C ASP A 115 4.38 9.00 -8.47
N ASN A 116 3.66 9.41 -9.52
CA ASN A 116 3.69 10.79 -10.00
C ASN A 116 2.63 11.69 -9.35
N ASP A 117 2.01 11.26 -8.28
CA ASP A 117 1.01 12.07 -7.60
C ASP A 117 1.68 13.01 -6.58
N LEU A 118 1.82 14.27 -6.96
CA LEU A 118 2.47 15.32 -6.15
C LEU A 118 1.68 15.69 -4.88
N PHE A 119 0.41 15.31 -4.79
CA PHE A 119 -0.48 15.73 -3.73
C PHE A 119 -0.84 14.62 -2.73
N THR A 120 -0.36 13.40 -2.96
CA THR A 120 -0.60 12.27 -2.07
C THR A 120 0.64 11.90 -1.28
N PHE A 121 0.40 11.30 -0.13
CA PHE A 121 1.41 10.61 0.65
C PHE A 121 0.93 9.19 0.93
N ARG A 122 1.83 8.33 1.35
CA ARG A 122 1.50 6.96 1.74
C ARG A 122 1.87 6.72 3.19
N VAL A 123 1.00 6.00 3.87
CA VAL A 123 1.30 5.41 5.18
C VAL A 123 1.38 3.92 4.99
N LEU A 124 2.52 3.33 5.31
CA LEU A 124 2.80 1.92 5.17
C LEU A 124 2.87 1.27 6.55
N TYR A 125 2.22 0.13 6.72
CA TYR A 125 2.44 -0.74 7.85
C TYR A 125 3.08 -2.04 7.37
N THR A 126 4.27 -2.30 7.86
CA THR A 126 4.98 -3.55 7.53
C THR A 126 4.52 -4.65 8.46
N ILE A 127 4.12 -5.79 7.93
CA ILE A 127 3.56 -6.88 8.73
C ILE A 127 4.62 -7.95 8.96
N GLU A 128 5.07 -8.60 7.90
CA GLU A 128 6.08 -9.66 7.93
C GLU A 128 6.89 -9.69 6.65
N GLY A 129 8.03 -10.37 6.64
CA GLY A 129 8.91 -10.49 5.49
C GLY A 129 9.59 -9.18 5.10
N CYS A 130 9.69 -8.23 6.03
CA CYS A 130 10.37 -6.95 5.82
C CYS A 130 11.72 -7.01 6.52
N GLY A 131 12.73 -7.49 5.84
CA GLY A 131 14.09 -7.55 6.33
C GLY A 131 15.06 -7.19 5.23
N SER A 132 16.35 -7.14 5.55
CA SER A 132 17.42 -6.70 4.64
C SER A 132 17.48 -7.44 3.31
N ASN A 133 16.87 -8.63 3.22
CA ASN A 133 16.88 -9.46 2.02
C ASN A 133 15.52 -9.48 1.29
N ASP A 134 14.46 -9.02 1.93
CA ASP A 134 13.09 -9.21 1.43
C ASP A 134 12.48 -7.92 0.87
N LEU A 135 12.54 -6.83 1.63
CA LEU A 135 12.04 -5.53 1.20
C LEU A 135 13.10 -4.46 1.39
N VAL A 136 13.62 -3.97 0.29
CA VAL A 136 14.65 -2.93 0.28
C VAL A 136 14.05 -1.64 -0.27
N TRP A 137 14.15 -0.58 0.50
CA TRP A 137 13.81 0.77 0.10
C TRP A 137 15.07 1.56 -0.19
N VAL A 138 15.12 2.26 -1.32
CA VAL A 138 16.27 3.10 -1.65
C VAL A 138 15.80 4.54 -1.85
N GLN A 139 16.37 5.42 -1.08
CA GLN A 139 16.08 6.84 -1.15
C GLN A 139 17.39 7.65 -1.02
N ASN A 140 17.59 8.64 -1.88
CA ASN A 140 18.80 9.46 -1.89
C ASN A 140 20.11 8.64 -1.85
N ASP A 141 20.17 7.57 -2.65
CA ASP A 141 21.27 6.60 -2.74
C ASP A 141 21.56 5.84 -1.42
N LYS A 142 20.67 5.94 -0.43
CA LYS A 142 20.76 5.16 0.81
C LYS A 142 19.78 4.00 0.75
N VAL A 143 20.25 2.84 1.18
CA VAL A 143 19.40 1.68 1.42
C VAL A 143 18.78 1.82 2.81
N LEU A 144 17.46 1.78 2.88
CA LEU A 144 16.71 1.81 4.12
C LEU A 144 16.10 0.43 4.35
N GLU A 145 16.41 -0.17 5.48
CA GLU A 145 15.85 -1.45 5.88
C GLU A 145 14.56 -1.22 6.65
N LEU A 146 13.47 -1.75 6.13
CA LEU A 146 12.19 -1.73 6.84
C LEU A 146 12.17 -2.86 7.86
N GLN A 147 11.56 -2.61 9.01
CA GLN A 147 11.39 -3.60 10.08
C GLN A 147 9.94 -4.08 10.10
N ASN A 148 9.71 -5.31 10.52
CA ASN A 148 8.36 -5.82 10.72
C ASN A 148 7.63 -5.06 11.82
N HIS A 149 6.30 -4.97 11.68
CA HIS A 149 5.39 -4.33 12.64
C HIS A 149 5.69 -2.86 12.91
N LYS A 150 6.14 -2.14 11.88
CA LYS A 150 6.44 -0.72 11.92
C LYS A 150 5.61 0.08 10.93
N TRP A 151 5.34 1.31 11.30
CA TRP A 151 4.68 2.29 10.46
C TRP A 151 5.68 3.22 9.82
N TYR A 152 5.46 3.52 8.55
CA TYR A 152 6.29 4.44 7.79
C TYR A 152 5.43 5.43 7.00
N TYR A 153 5.85 6.68 6.99
CA TYR A 153 5.34 7.70 6.10
C TYR A 153 6.28 7.85 4.92
N CYS A 154 5.72 8.03 3.72
CA CYS A 154 6.49 8.36 2.53
C CYS A 154 5.69 9.30 1.62
N LYS A 155 6.34 10.37 1.17
CA LYS A 155 5.75 11.37 0.29
C LYS A 155 6.00 11.05 -1.19
N GLU A 156 7.20 10.62 -1.52
CA GLU A 156 7.57 10.19 -2.87
C GLU A 156 8.21 8.81 -2.82
N ILE A 157 7.75 7.92 -3.70
CA ILE A 157 8.28 6.56 -3.76
C ILE A 157 9.25 6.44 -4.93
N TYR A 158 10.54 6.50 -4.66
CA TYR A 158 11.56 5.92 -5.51
C TYR A 158 11.76 4.46 -5.09
N VAL A 159 10.88 3.57 -5.55
CA VAL A 159 11.13 2.13 -5.33
C VAL A 159 12.13 1.66 -6.37
N ARG A 160 13.37 1.52 -5.95
CA ARG A 160 14.38 0.85 -6.77
C ARG A 160 14.37 -0.62 -6.41
N ARG A 161 14.06 -1.46 -7.39
CA ARG A 161 14.10 -2.93 -7.49
C ARG A 161 14.19 -3.71 -6.17
N ILE A 162 13.12 -4.39 -5.84
CA ILE A 162 13.11 -5.42 -4.80
C ILE A 162 13.45 -6.74 -5.49
N HIS A 163 14.58 -7.35 -5.15
CA HIS A 163 14.91 -8.71 -5.54
C HIS A 163 14.63 -9.62 -4.35
N PHE A 164 13.78 -10.59 -4.56
CA PHE A 164 13.67 -11.74 -3.66
C PHE A 164 14.45 -12.89 -4.30
N PHE A 165 15.37 -13.47 -3.57
CA PHE A 165 16.03 -14.71 -3.93
C PHE A 165 15.24 -15.91 -3.42
#